data_10d63035bb04317687039dcf1bb6c02d
#
_entry.id   10d63035bb04317687039dcf1bb6c02d
#
_cell.length_a   1.000
_cell.length_b   1.000
_cell.length_c   1.000
_cell.angle_alpha   90.00
_cell.angle_beta   90.00
_cell.angle_gamma   90.00
#
_symmetry.space_group_name_H-M   'P 1'
#
loop_
_entity.id
_entity.type
_entity.pdbx_description
1 polymer ?
#
loop_
_entity_poly.entity_id
_entity_poly.type
_entity_poly.pdbx_seq_one_letter_code
_entity_poly.pdbx_strand_id
1 'polypeptide(L)'
;MTRSLRGPNGVQILYVDNAAGVIVSGQAYDPKSGRNLTNERGRKLETIKWSSLPFDDAITYVRGNGRRKVAVFSDPNCPFCKRFEKDLATLDDSTVYIFLYPVIKPESVVQTKAVWCSPDRASAWRDLVLRGVQPSAKPDCQTPVEKLVALGHRLGANSTPTWFVGLPPRARRPG
;
A
#
# COMPACT_ATOMS: atom_id res chain seq x y z
N MET A 1 1.03 -24.75 -19.38
CA MET A 1 1.98 -23.96 -18.56
C MET A 1 1.31 -22.65 -18.14
N THR A 2 1.51 -22.17 -16.90
CA THR A 2 0.91 -20.90 -16.44
C THR A 2 1.95 -19.80 -16.54
N ARG A 3 1.62 -18.67 -17.15
CA ARG A 3 2.44 -17.46 -17.17
C ARG A 3 1.75 -16.33 -16.44
N SER A 4 2.49 -15.47 -15.81
CA SER A 4 2.00 -14.24 -15.19
C SER A 4 2.67 -13.04 -15.85
N LEU A 5 1.86 -12.03 -16.15
CA LEU A 5 2.34 -10.73 -16.63
C LEU A 5 2.01 -9.69 -15.56
N ARG A 6 2.93 -8.77 -15.32
CA ARG A 6 2.69 -7.60 -14.47
C ARG A 6 2.55 -6.40 -15.39
N GLY A 7 1.33 -5.88 -15.46
CA GLY A 7 0.99 -4.68 -16.23
C GLY A 7 0.60 -3.51 -15.31
N PRO A 8 0.21 -2.38 -15.89
CA PRO A 8 -0.22 -1.19 -15.15
C PRO A 8 -1.46 -1.46 -14.25
N ASN A 9 -2.26 -2.48 -14.59
CA ASN A 9 -3.46 -2.86 -13.85
C ASN A 9 -3.24 -4.06 -12.89
N GLY A 10 -1.98 -4.32 -12.47
CA GLY A 10 -1.64 -5.41 -11.56
C GLY A 10 -1.15 -6.67 -12.24
N VAL A 11 -1.27 -7.80 -11.52
CA VAL A 11 -0.84 -9.12 -12.02
C VAL A 11 -1.97 -9.78 -12.80
N GLN A 12 -1.71 -10.05 -14.08
CA GLN A 12 -2.59 -10.84 -14.93
C GLN A 12 -2.06 -12.27 -15.06
N ILE A 13 -2.91 -13.25 -14.81
CA ILE A 13 -2.59 -14.67 -14.97
C ILE A 13 -3.09 -15.14 -16.34
N LEU A 14 -2.18 -15.71 -17.11
CA LEU A 14 -2.46 -16.32 -18.41
C LEU A 14 -2.10 -17.81 -18.36
N TYR A 15 -2.93 -18.61 -19.01
CA TYR A 15 -2.69 -20.02 -19.19
C TYR A 15 -2.19 -20.25 -20.62
N VAL A 16 -1.02 -20.88 -20.76
CA VAL A 16 -0.38 -21.09 -22.07
C VAL A 16 -0.27 -22.59 -22.31
N ASP A 17 -0.85 -23.06 -23.40
CA ASP A 17 -0.58 -24.38 -23.96
C ASP A 17 0.47 -24.23 -25.08
N ASN A 18 1.70 -24.65 -24.78
CA ASN A 18 2.79 -24.52 -25.73
C ASN A 18 2.66 -25.48 -26.92
N ALA A 19 1.96 -26.63 -26.75
CA ALA A 19 1.77 -27.60 -27.81
C ALA A 19 0.71 -27.14 -28.83
N ALA A 20 -0.35 -26.53 -28.32
CA ALA A 20 -1.44 -25.99 -29.16
C ALA A 20 -1.18 -24.55 -29.64
N GLY A 21 -0.14 -23.85 -29.12
CA GLY A 21 0.11 -22.47 -29.44
C GLY A 21 -0.99 -21.48 -28.96
N VAL A 22 -1.73 -21.87 -27.94
CA VAL A 22 -2.93 -21.14 -27.48
C VAL A 22 -2.66 -20.43 -26.13
N ILE A 23 -3.17 -19.21 -26.00
CA ILE A 23 -3.21 -18.46 -24.73
C ILE A 23 -4.67 -18.34 -24.29
N VAL A 24 -4.96 -18.78 -23.07
CA VAL A 24 -6.28 -18.64 -22.44
C VAL A 24 -6.21 -17.61 -21.34
N SER A 25 -7.08 -16.59 -21.39
CA SER A 25 -7.30 -15.60 -20.33
C SER A 25 -8.64 -15.92 -19.65
N GLY A 26 -8.62 -16.01 -18.31
CA GLY A 26 -9.82 -16.33 -17.55
C GLY A 26 -9.52 -16.84 -16.15
N GLN A 27 -10.55 -17.43 -15.53
CA GLN A 27 -10.46 -17.99 -14.17
C GLN A 27 -10.38 -19.51 -14.24
N ALA A 28 -9.41 -20.08 -13.54
CA ALA A 28 -9.28 -21.53 -13.36
C ALA A 28 -9.74 -21.92 -11.97
N TYR A 29 -10.57 -22.96 -11.89
CA TYR A 29 -11.08 -23.51 -10.64
C TYR A 29 -10.63 -24.95 -10.46
N ASP A 30 -10.35 -25.33 -9.22
CA ASP A 30 -10.16 -26.74 -8.86
C ASP A 30 -11.54 -27.44 -8.86
N PRO A 31 -11.78 -28.41 -9.72
CA PRO A 31 -13.10 -29.04 -9.86
C PRO A 31 -13.53 -29.84 -8.63
N LYS A 32 -12.59 -30.26 -7.78
CA LYS A 32 -12.87 -31.04 -6.57
C LYS A 32 -13.24 -30.17 -5.38
N SER A 33 -12.55 -29.04 -5.22
CA SER A 33 -12.71 -28.15 -4.05
C SER A 33 -13.45 -26.85 -4.34
N GLY A 34 -13.71 -26.52 -5.61
CA GLY A 34 -14.29 -25.26 -6.03
C GLY A 34 -13.38 -24.03 -5.86
N ARG A 35 -12.13 -24.22 -5.43
CA ARG A 35 -11.19 -23.12 -5.19
C ARG A 35 -10.80 -22.42 -6.48
N ASN A 36 -10.74 -21.09 -6.44
CA ASN A 36 -10.27 -20.28 -7.55
C ASN A 36 -8.72 -20.22 -7.56
N LEU A 37 -8.12 -21.06 -8.40
CA LEU A 37 -6.66 -21.18 -8.51
C LEU A 37 -6.01 -19.92 -9.10
N THR A 38 -6.71 -19.20 -10.00
CA THR A 38 -6.23 -17.95 -10.57
C THR A 38 -6.08 -16.89 -9.49
N ASN A 39 -7.11 -16.73 -8.65
CA ASN A 39 -7.07 -15.77 -7.56
C ASN A 39 -6.01 -16.13 -6.50
N GLU A 40 -5.86 -17.41 -6.17
CA GLU A 40 -4.82 -17.85 -5.23
C GLU A 40 -3.42 -17.54 -5.75
N ARG A 41 -3.19 -17.76 -7.05
CA ARG A 41 -1.91 -17.44 -7.68
C ARG A 41 -1.68 -15.93 -7.78
N GLY A 42 -2.70 -15.16 -8.16
CA GLY A 42 -2.67 -13.70 -8.18
C GLY A 42 -2.24 -13.13 -6.83
N ARG A 43 -2.92 -13.54 -5.75
CA ARG A 43 -2.59 -13.14 -4.38
C ARG A 43 -1.14 -13.45 -3.99
N LYS A 44 -0.62 -14.63 -4.37
CA LYS A 44 0.78 -15.00 -4.09
C LYS A 44 1.78 -14.11 -4.84
N LEU A 45 1.46 -13.70 -6.06
CA LEU A 45 2.32 -12.86 -6.90
C LEU A 45 2.23 -11.37 -6.53
N GLU A 46 1.09 -10.94 -5.96
CA GLU A 46 0.88 -9.60 -5.44
C GLU A 46 1.40 -9.41 -4.00
N THR A 47 1.71 -10.52 -3.32
CA THR A 47 2.29 -10.44 -1.98
C THR A 47 3.65 -9.76 -2.03
N ILE A 48 3.76 -8.65 -1.32
CA ILE A 48 5.04 -7.96 -1.12
C ILE A 48 5.75 -8.55 0.10
N LYS A 49 7.08 -8.55 0.06
CA LYS A 49 7.85 -8.89 1.24
C LYS A 49 7.79 -7.71 2.22
N TRP A 50 7.09 -7.87 3.34
CA TRP A 50 6.90 -6.82 4.35
C TRP A 50 8.21 -6.14 4.74
N SER A 51 9.27 -6.93 4.99
CA SER A 51 10.59 -6.42 5.37
C SER A 51 11.32 -5.63 4.26
N SER A 52 10.79 -5.58 3.05
CA SER A 52 11.36 -4.77 1.96
C SER A 52 10.80 -3.36 1.89
N LEU A 53 9.80 -3.04 2.73
CA LEU A 53 9.27 -1.68 2.82
C LEU A 53 10.23 -0.78 3.60
N PRO A 54 10.52 0.43 3.13
CA PRO A 54 11.43 1.38 3.79
C PRO A 54 10.68 2.13 4.91
N PHE A 55 10.49 1.47 6.05
CA PHE A 55 9.71 2.02 7.17
C PHE A 55 10.28 3.32 7.74
N ASP A 56 11.59 3.57 7.60
CA ASP A 56 12.24 4.83 8.00
C ASP A 56 11.77 6.03 7.14
N ASP A 57 11.27 5.76 5.93
CA ASP A 57 10.69 6.75 5.03
C ASP A 57 9.16 6.91 5.23
N ALA A 58 8.56 6.27 6.22
CA ALA A 58 7.14 6.37 6.52
C ALA A 58 6.85 7.31 7.68
N ILE A 59 5.70 7.96 7.65
CA ILE A 59 5.13 8.57 8.84
C ILE A 59 4.49 7.45 9.66
N THR A 60 4.96 7.27 10.89
CA THR A 60 4.52 6.16 11.74
C THR A 60 3.74 6.67 12.94
N TYR A 61 2.63 6.03 13.25
CA TYR A 61 1.93 6.20 14.51
C TYR A 61 1.44 4.86 15.06
N VAL A 62 1.46 4.77 16.39
CA VAL A 62 1.14 3.53 17.13
C VAL A 62 -0.08 3.78 18.01
N ARG A 63 -0.97 2.79 18.06
CA ARG A 63 -2.12 2.75 18.97
C ARG A 63 -2.08 1.46 19.77
N GLY A 64 -2.37 1.55 21.07
CA GLY A 64 -2.30 0.41 21.96
C GLY A 64 -0.94 -0.29 21.89
N ASN A 65 -0.94 -1.62 21.79
CA ASN A 65 0.29 -2.41 21.72
C ASN A 65 0.95 -2.49 20.33
N GLY A 66 0.38 -1.84 19.30
CA GLY A 66 0.95 -1.75 17.96
C GLY A 66 1.07 -3.07 17.18
N ARG A 67 0.41 -4.14 17.63
CA ARG A 67 0.62 -5.50 17.09
C ARG A 67 0.15 -5.67 15.65
N ARG A 68 -0.96 -5.04 15.27
CA ARG A 68 -1.47 -5.06 13.89
C ARG A 68 -0.72 -4.02 13.04
N LYS A 69 -0.10 -4.43 11.96
CA LYS A 69 0.73 -3.54 11.14
C LYS A 69 0.07 -3.28 9.80
N VAL A 70 -0.09 -2.01 9.45
CA VAL A 70 -0.67 -1.57 8.19
C VAL A 70 0.26 -0.55 7.54
N ALA A 71 0.61 -0.77 6.28
CA ALA A 71 1.37 0.16 5.46
C ALA A 71 0.45 0.72 4.37
N VAL A 72 0.42 2.04 4.20
CA VAL A 72 -0.54 2.73 3.32
C VAL A 72 0.18 3.72 2.43
N PHE A 73 0.05 3.59 1.12
CA PHE A 73 0.40 4.62 0.14
C PHE A 73 -0.79 5.57 0.00
N SER A 74 -0.61 6.81 0.43
CA SER A 74 -1.71 7.76 0.63
C SER A 74 -1.41 9.14 0.07
N ASP A 75 -2.42 9.76 -0.56
CA ASP A 75 -2.39 11.12 -1.07
C ASP A 75 -3.33 12.01 -0.23
N PRO A 76 -2.89 13.21 0.22
CA PRO A 76 -3.70 14.08 1.08
C PRO A 76 -4.95 14.63 0.39
N ASN A 77 -4.98 14.67 -0.94
CA ASN A 77 -6.12 15.17 -1.71
C ASN A 77 -7.06 14.07 -2.22
N CYS A 78 -6.76 12.80 -1.92
CA CYS A 78 -7.62 11.67 -2.28
C CYS A 78 -8.80 11.56 -1.29
N PRO A 79 -10.07 11.65 -1.75
CA PRO A 79 -11.24 11.50 -0.86
C PRO A 79 -11.29 10.14 -0.16
N PHE A 80 -10.89 9.07 -0.85
CA PHE A 80 -10.85 7.73 -0.29
C PHE A 80 -9.76 7.58 0.77
N CYS A 81 -8.60 8.26 0.61
CA CYS A 81 -7.57 8.31 1.63
C CYS A 81 -8.05 9.00 2.90
N LYS A 82 -8.79 10.12 2.76
CA LYS A 82 -9.38 10.83 3.89
C LYS A 82 -10.37 9.96 4.67
N ARG A 83 -11.19 9.19 3.96
CA ARG A 83 -12.12 8.23 4.58
C ARG A 83 -11.35 7.10 5.27
N PHE A 84 -10.37 6.52 4.58
CA PHE A 84 -9.56 5.42 5.12
C PHE A 84 -8.77 5.85 6.37
N GLU A 85 -8.27 7.09 6.43
CA GLU A 85 -7.60 7.62 7.61
C GLU A 85 -8.54 7.68 8.85
N LYS A 86 -9.83 8.00 8.63
CA LYS A 86 -10.85 7.93 9.70
C LYS A 86 -11.03 6.50 10.19
N ASP A 87 -11.09 5.53 9.27
CA ASP A 87 -11.22 4.11 9.62
C ASP A 87 -9.96 3.60 10.36
N LEU A 88 -8.76 4.00 9.91
CA LEU A 88 -7.50 3.70 10.61
C LEU A 88 -7.47 4.28 12.03
N ALA A 89 -8.11 5.43 12.23
CA ALA A 89 -8.22 6.05 13.55
C ALA A 89 -9.04 5.23 14.56
N THR A 90 -9.86 4.30 14.11
CA THR A 90 -10.65 3.41 14.96
C THR A 90 -9.96 2.09 15.27
N LEU A 91 -8.82 1.80 14.61
CA LEU A 91 -8.09 0.54 14.85
C LEU A 91 -7.32 0.61 16.16
N ASP A 92 -7.65 -0.28 17.07
CA ASP A 92 -6.87 -0.51 18.29
C ASP A 92 -5.68 -1.42 18.00
N ASP A 93 -4.67 -1.40 18.89
CA ASP A 93 -3.51 -2.28 18.84
C ASP A 93 -2.81 -2.31 17.46
N SER A 94 -2.64 -1.15 16.86
CA SER A 94 -2.11 -1.02 15.49
C SER A 94 -0.88 -0.12 15.39
N THR A 95 0.02 -0.48 14.47
CA THR A 95 1.06 0.40 13.94
C THR A 95 0.73 0.71 12.49
N VAL A 96 0.55 1.99 12.19
CA VAL A 96 0.26 2.48 10.85
C VAL A 96 1.48 3.19 10.29
N TYR A 97 1.85 2.81 9.07
CA TYR A 97 2.95 3.40 8.30
C TYR A 97 2.37 4.09 7.07
N ILE A 98 2.39 5.41 7.04
CA ILE A 98 1.93 6.20 5.89
C ILE A 98 3.12 6.50 4.99
N PHE A 99 3.11 5.96 3.80
CA PHE A 99 4.00 6.31 2.70
C PHE A 99 3.36 7.43 1.90
N LEU A 100 3.98 8.61 1.91
CA LEU A 100 3.49 9.78 1.18
C LEU A 100 3.54 9.52 -0.31
N TYR A 101 2.36 9.51 -0.96
CA TYR A 101 2.20 9.12 -2.36
C TYR A 101 1.37 10.14 -3.12
N PRO A 102 1.93 11.34 -3.41
CA PRO A 102 1.22 12.46 -4.01
C PRO A 102 1.08 12.29 -5.53
N VAL A 103 -0.01 11.65 -5.96
CA VAL A 103 -0.28 11.30 -7.37
C VAL A 103 -1.59 11.90 -7.90
N ILE A 104 -2.39 12.56 -7.06
CA ILE A 104 -3.72 13.06 -7.44
C ILE A 104 -3.64 14.45 -8.07
N LYS A 105 -2.85 15.37 -7.45
CA LYS A 105 -2.72 16.77 -7.90
C LYS A 105 -1.31 17.31 -7.66
N PRO A 106 -0.89 18.35 -8.40
CA PRO A 106 0.39 19.01 -8.15
C PRO A 106 0.55 19.52 -6.70
N GLU A 107 -0.52 20.06 -6.10
CA GLU A 107 -0.52 20.55 -4.73
C GLU A 107 -0.22 19.44 -3.72
N SER A 108 -0.57 18.20 -4.01
CA SER A 108 -0.26 17.04 -3.15
C SER A 108 1.24 16.91 -2.92
N VAL A 109 2.07 17.22 -3.92
CA VAL A 109 3.54 17.14 -3.80
C VAL A 109 4.06 18.17 -2.80
N VAL A 110 3.60 19.43 -2.90
CA VAL A 110 4.01 20.51 -1.99
C VAL A 110 3.55 20.21 -0.56
N GLN A 111 2.30 19.77 -0.40
CA GLN A 111 1.70 19.43 0.88
C GLN A 111 2.43 18.27 1.56
N THR A 112 2.73 17.19 0.84
CA THR A 112 3.43 16.04 1.41
C THR A 112 4.86 16.38 1.81
N LYS A 113 5.57 17.19 1.03
CA LYS A 113 6.90 17.69 1.40
C LYS A 113 6.83 18.56 2.66
N ALA A 114 5.85 19.44 2.78
CA ALA A 114 5.66 20.27 3.97
C ALA A 114 5.31 19.41 5.21
N VAL A 115 4.45 18.38 5.05
CA VAL A 115 4.17 17.42 6.12
C VAL A 115 5.46 16.71 6.56
N TRP A 116 6.28 16.26 5.62
CA TRP A 116 7.52 15.57 5.94
C TRP A 116 8.54 16.46 6.67
N CYS A 117 8.59 17.74 6.30
CA CYS A 117 9.46 18.75 6.93
C CYS A 117 8.93 19.25 8.28
N SER A 118 7.71 18.89 8.67
CA SER A 118 7.13 19.29 9.96
C SER A 118 7.81 18.57 11.14
N PRO A 119 7.99 19.24 12.28
CA PRO A 119 8.56 18.62 13.49
C PRO A 119 7.79 17.39 13.97
N ASP A 120 6.45 17.46 13.95
CA ASP A 120 5.55 16.33 14.19
C ASP A 120 4.83 15.97 12.89
N ARG A 121 5.45 15.06 12.13
CA ARG A 121 4.92 14.58 10.84
C ARG A 121 3.57 13.90 10.98
N ALA A 122 3.38 13.15 12.06
CA ALA A 122 2.15 12.39 12.28
C ALA A 122 0.96 13.32 12.59
N SER A 123 1.18 14.36 13.38
CA SER A 123 0.17 15.39 13.61
C SER A 123 -0.12 16.18 12.34
N ALA A 124 0.92 16.68 11.65
CA ALA A 124 0.78 17.44 10.42
C ALA A 124 0.03 16.66 9.33
N TRP A 125 0.30 15.36 9.19
CA TRP A 125 -0.43 14.49 8.26
C TRP A 125 -1.91 14.39 8.61
N ARG A 126 -2.24 14.07 9.86
CA ARG A 126 -3.63 13.92 10.30
C ARG A 126 -4.41 15.24 10.21
N ASP A 127 -3.78 16.34 10.54
CA ASP A 127 -4.38 17.66 10.43
C ASP A 127 -4.73 18.01 8.99
N LEU A 128 -3.82 17.73 8.07
CA LEU A 128 -4.04 17.94 6.65
C LEU A 128 -5.16 17.04 6.11
N VAL A 129 -5.10 15.75 6.39
CA VAL A 129 -6.02 14.77 5.79
C VAL A 129 -7.40 14.80 6.42
N LEU A 130 -7.50 14.91 7.76
CA LEU A 130 -8.76 14.83 8.49
C LEU A 130 -9.44 16.21 8.67
N ARG A 131 -8.64 17.28 8.81
CA ARG A 131 -9.15 18.62 9.13
C ARG A 131 -8.90 19.64 8.03
N GLY A 132 -8.14 19.31 7.00
CA GLY A 132 -7.79 20.24 5.90
C GLY A 132 -6.80 21.35 6.32
N VAL A 133 -6.18 21.23 7.51
CA VAL A 133 -5.21 22.22 8.01
C VAL A 133 -3.90 22.05 7.27
N GLN A 134 -3.46 23.12 6.60
CA GLN A 134 -2.21 23.09 5.84
C GLN A 134 -0.99 23.07 6.77
N PRO A 135 0.06 22.28 6.44
CA PRO A 135 1.30 22.29 7.19
C PRO A 135 1.95 23.69 7.14
N SER A 136 2.45 24.16 8.26
CA SER A 136 3.16 25.45 8.34
C SER A 136 4.64 25.36 7.95
N ALA A 137 5.20 24.15 7.92
CA ALA A 137 6.60 23.94 7.54
C ALA A 137 6.82 24.21 6.05
N LYS A 138 7.98 24.79 5.71
CA LYS A 138 8.40 24.96 4.32
C LYS A 138 8.79 23.59 3.72
N PRO A 139 8.45 23.32 2.44
CA PRO A 139 8.74 22.03 1.78
C PRO A 139 10.16 21.97 1.20
N ASP A 140 11.15 22.48 1.94
CA ASP A 140 12.54 22.68 1.48
C ASP A 140 13.57 21.76 2.15
N CYS A 141 13.16 20.86 3.04
CA CYS A 141 14.02 19.85 3.60
C CYS A 141 14.17 18.65 2.65
N GLN A 142 15.15 17.79 2.92
CA GLN A 142 15.30 16.52 2.19
C GLN A 142 14.13 15.60 2.48
N THR A 143 13.43 15.14 1.43
CA THR A 143 12.23 14.30 1.55
C THR A 143 12.36 13.00 0.78
N PRO A 144 11.71 11.90 1.21
CA PRO A 144 11.68 10.64 0.48
C PRO A 144 10.55 10.58 -0.57
N VAL A 145 9.83 11.66 -0.84
CA VAL A 145 8.58 11.66 -1.61
C VAL A 145 8.76 11.04 -2.99
N GLU A 146 9.77 11.45 -3.75
CA GLU A 146 10.05 10.93 -5.10
C GLU A 146 10.40 9.43 -5.06
N LYS A 147 11.18 9.02 -4.06
CA LYS A 147 11.53 7.61 -3.83
C LYS A 147 10.30 6.78 -3.51
N LEU A 148 9.38 7.33 -2.72
CA LEU A 148 8.13 6.66 -2.34
C LEU A 148 7.15 6.55 -3.53
N VAL A 149 7.07 7.57 -4.38
CA VAL A 149 6.29 7.51 -5.62
C VAL A 149 6.83 6.41 -6.53
N ALA A 150 8.14 6.38 -6.76
CA ALA A 150 8.77 5.32 -7.55
C ALA A 150 8.55 3.92 -6.93
N LEU A 151 8.59 3.81 -5.59
CA LEU A 151 8.31 2.56 -4.89
C LEU A 151 6.85 2.12 -5.08
N GLY A 152 5.89 3.04 -4.92
CA GLY A 152 4.47 2.73 -5.11
C GLY A 152 4.20 2.18 -6.51
N HIS A 153 4.73 2.82 -7.56
CA HIS A 153 4.62 2.31 -8.93
C HIS A 153 5.21 0.90 -9.09
N ARG A 154 6.40 0.64 -8.53
CA ARG A 154 7.00 -0.72 -8.58
C ARG A 154 6.18 -1.78 -7.85
N LEU A 155 5.49 -1.41 -6.78
CA LEU A 155 4.62 -2.30 -6.00
C LEU A 155 3.22 -2.43 -6.59
N GLY A 156 2.90 -1.70 -7.68
CA GLY A 156 1.60 -1.75 -8.32
C GLY A 156 0.52 -0.93 -7.58
N ALA A 157 0.92 0.10 -6.85
CA ALA A 157 -0.02 1.07 -6.25
C ALA A 157 -0.59 1.99 -7.34
N ASN A 158 -1.55 1.47 -8.12
CA ASN A 158 -2.18 2.19 -9.24
C ASN A 158 -3.34 3.09 -8.81
N SER A 159 -3.68 3.09 -7.53
CA SER A 159 -4.72 3.92 -6.92
C SER A 159 -4.35 4.27 -5.48
N THR A 160 -5.01 5.27 -4.92
CA THR A 160 -4.89 5.64 -3.51
C THR A 160 -6.26 5.55 -2.82
N PRO A 161 -6.30 5.05 -1.57
CA PRO A 161 -5.20 4.42 -0.85
C PRO A 161 -4.87 3.03 -1.38
N THR A 162 -3.58 2.68 -1.48
CA THR A 162 -3.13 1.30 -1.61
C THR A 162 -2.51 0.88 -0.28
N TRP A 163 -2.94 -0.26 0.28
CA TRP A 163 -2.51 -0.69 1.60
C TRP A 163 -2.09 -2.14 1.65
N PHE A 164 -1.19 -2.44 2.57
CA PHE A 164 -0.65 -3.78 2.84
C PHE A 164 -0.74 -4.07 4.34
N VAL A 165 -1.03 -5.31 4.69
CA VAL A 165 -1.09 -5.74 6.09
C VAL A 165 0.13 -6.59 6.40
N GLY A 166 0.85 -6.20 7.45
CA GLY A 166 1.90 -7.03 8.01
C GLY A 166 1.28 -8.14 8.86
N LEU A 167 1.45 -9.39 8.42
CA LEU A 167 1.03 -10.52 9.22
C LEU A 167 1.93 -10.61 10.47
N PRO A 168 1.36 -10.80 11.67
CA PRO A 168 2.15 -11.13 12.83
C PRO A 168 2.92 -12.44 12.54
N PRO A 169 4.12 -12.62 13.10
CA PRO A 169 4.83 -13.89 12.99
C PRO A 169 3.87 -15.00 13.45
N ARG A 170 3.70 -16.04 12.61
CA ARG A 170 2.87 -17.19 12.97
C ARG A 170 3.37 -17.71 14.31
N ALA A 171 2.50 -17.70 15.33
CA ALA A 171 2.80 -18.40 16.56
C ALA A 171 3.15 -19.83 16.20
N ARG A 172 4.37 -20.27 16.54
CA ARG A 172 4.72 -21.70 16.40
C ARG A 172 3.70 -22.45 17.26
N ARG A 173 2.92 -23.33 16.66
CA ARG A 173 2.13 -24.26 17.44
C ARG A 173 3.13 -25.03 18.31
N PRO A 174 2.95 -25.10 19.62
CA PRO A 174 3.70 -26.05 20.41
C PRO A 174 3.44 -27.45 19.85
N GLY A 175 4.51 -28.19 19.54
CA GLY A 175 4.45 -29.57 19.10
C GLY A 175 3.98 -30.48 20.22
#